data_290c873bd3ab5d86d96ef2f0031e42aa
#
_entry.id   290c873bd3ab5d86d96ef2f0031e42aa
#
_cell.length_a   1.000
_cell.length_b   1.000
_cell.length_c   1.000
_cell.angle_alpha   90.00
_cell.angle_beta   90.00
_cell.angle_gamma   90.00
#
_symmetry.space_group_name_H-M   'P 1'
#
loop_
_entity.id
_entity.type
_entity.pdbx_description
1 polymer ?
#
loop_
_entity_poly.entity_id
_entity_poly.type
_entity_poly.pdbx_seq_one_letter_code
_entity_poly.pdbx_strand_id
1 'polypeptide(L)'
;MAAAADSQASKREPLTIVRPQKLTHRLQPYLDRLPIFPLYRVQLFPRALLPLYVFEPRYRELTAHCLKRGGTMAVASLLPGFREDYYGRPPIRKTAGVGRIVAHRQNADGTYNILLCGMARIRITSELPTEASFREVTARQLFDCFPRGYDAGEGERTLLAL
;
A
#
# COMPACT_ATOMS: atom_id res chain seq x y z
N MET A 1 33.97 -21.83 35.30
CA MET A 1 33.81 -20.43 34.88
C MET A 1 32.80 -20.44 33.72
N ALA A 2 31.54 -20.10 34.01
CA ALA A 2 30.46 -20.06 33.02
C ALA A 2 30.36 -18.65 32.48
N ALA A 3 30.55 -18.50 31.15
CA ALA A 3 30.35 -17.24 30.45
C ALA A 3 28.84 -17.01 30.27
N ALA A 4 28.35 -15.91 30.85
CA ALA A 4 27.00 -15.45 30.70
C ALA A 4 26.77 -15.00 29.24
N ALA A 5 25.85 -15.64 28.53
CA ALA A 5 25.35 -15.21 27.27
C ALA A 5 24.45 -13.98 27.53
N ASP A 6 24.93 -12.82 27.12
CA ASP A 6 24.23 -11.53 27.20
C ASP A 6 23.07 -11.52 26.20
N SER A 7 21.84 -11.69 26.73
CA SER A 7 20.60 -11.62 25.97
C SER A 7 20.26 -10.17 25.72
N GLN A 8 20.84 -9.57 24.68
CA GLN A 8 20.34 -8.30 24.12
C GLN A 8 19.03 -8.53 23.39
N ALA A 9 17.93 -8.61 24.14
CA ALA A 9 16.60 -8.44 23.60
C ALA A 9 16.49 -7.00 23.08
N SER A 10 16.71 -6.82 21.77
CA SER A 10 16.48 -5.57 21.06
C SER A 10 15.09 -5.06 21.43
N LYS A 11 15.01 -3.98 22.20
CA LYS A 11 13.77 -3.25 22.47
C LYS A 11 13.21 -2.77 21.13
N ARG A 12 12.28 -3.54 20.58
CA ARG A 12 11.54 -3.15 19.37
C ARG A 12 10.64 -1.99 19.76
N GLU A 13 10.97 -0.80 19.28
CA GLU A 13 10.11 0.35 19.46
C GLU A 13 8.70 0.06 18.94
N PRO A 14 7.64 0.52 19.62
CA PRO A 14 6.27 0.26 19.22
C PRO A 14 5.96 0.93 17.87
N LEU A 15 5.03 0.33 17.12
CA LEU A 15 4.48 0.92 15.90
C LEU A 15 3.70 2.19 16.25
N THR A 16 3.96 3.26 15.54
CA THR A 16 3.14 4.47 15.60
C THR A 16 1.82 4.19 14.88
N ILE A 17 0.71 4.18 15.63
CA ILE A 17 -0.63 4.01 15.06
C ILE A 17 -1.07 5.36 14.52
N VAL A 18 -1.35 5.41 13.22
CA VAL A 18 -1.99 6.57 12.60
C VAL A 18 -3.48 6.49 12.93
N ARG A 19 -3.98 7.38 13.80
CA ARG A 19 -5.42 7.42 14.10
C ARG A 19 -6.20 7.55 12.79
N PRO A 20 -7.16 6.67 12.52
CA PRO A 20 -7.99 6.80 11.34
C PRO A 20 -8.84 8.08 11.53
N GLN A 21 -8.43 9.17 10.93
CA GLN A 21 -9.41 10.19 10.55
C GLN A 21 -10.43 9.39 9.74
N LYS A 22 -11.71 9.50 10.10
CA LYS A 22 -12.83 8.73 9.53
C LYS A 22 -12.49 8.33 8.10
N LEU A 23 -12.43 7.02 7.81
CA LEU A 23 -12.22 6.45 6.48
C LEU A 23 -13.36 6.90 5.53
N THR A 24 -13.64 8.18 5.53
CA THR A 24 -14.63 8.80 4.68
C THR A 24 -14.05 8.85 3.28
N HIS A 25 -14.53 8.00 2.51
CA HIS A 25 -14.71 7.69 1.10
C HIS A 25 -14.31 8.72 0.03
N ARG A 26 -13.54 9.76 0.31
CA ARG A 26 -13.07 10.71 -0.70
C ARG A 26 -11.64 10.40 -1.08
N LEU A 27 -11.47 9.40 -1.94
CA LEU A 27 -10.20 9.14 -2.62
C LEU A 27 -9.89 10.21 -3.67
N GLN A 28 -10.91 10.90 -4.16
CA GLN A 28 -10.81 11.84 -5.27
C GLN A 28 -9.62 12.80 -5.17
N PRO A 29 -9.32 13.44 -4.01
CA PRO A 29 -8.18 14.35 -3.91
C PRO A 29 -6.81 13.72 -4.13
N TYR A 30 -6.71 12.40 -4.02
CA TYR A 30 -5.45 11.66 -4.18
C TYR A 30 -5.29 11.06 -5.57
N LEU A 31 -6.38 10.92 -6.34
CA LEU A 31 -6.36 10.17 -7.61
C LEU A 31 -5.68 10.94 -8.75
N ASP A 32 -5.57 12.26 -8.64
CA ASP A 32 -4.94 13.10 -9.67
C ASP A 32 -3.40 13.06 -9.59
N ARG A 33 -2.84 12.72 -8.41
CA ARG A 33 -1.40 12.55 -8.19
C ARG A 33 -1.17 11.54 -7.08
N LEU A 34 -1.19 10.27 -7.45
CA LEU A 34 -1.14 9.15 -6.52
C LEU A 34 0.24 8.48 -6.59
N PRO A 35 1.03 8.51 -5.49
CA PRO A 35 2.27 7.74 -5.40
C PRO A 35 1.99 6.25 -5.52
N ILE A 36 2.86 5.53 -6.25
CA ILE A 36 2.66 4.12 -6.53
C ILE A 36 3.85 3.28 -6.07
N PHE A 37 3.54 2.19 -5.37
CA PHE A 37 4.47 1.18 -4.93
C PHE A 37 4.32 -0.09 -5.79
N PRO A 38 5.18 -0.29 -6.79
CA PRO A 38 5.18 -1.51 -7.59
C PRO A 38 5.73 -2.69 -6.79
N LEU A 39 4.98 -3.78 -6.72
CA LEU A 39 5.38 -4.99 -6.01
C LEU A 39 5.17 -6.23 -6.89
N TYR A 40 6.05 -7.22 -6.76
CA TYR A 40 5.92 -8.47 -7.50
C TYR A 40 4.93 -9.40 -6.79
N ARG A 41 3.89 -9.84 -7.52
CA ARG A 41 2.86 -10.79 -7.05
C ARG A 41 2.10 -10.35 -5.78
N VAL A 42 2.07 -9.06 -5.51
CA VAL A 42 1.31 -8.52 -4.38
C VAL A 42 0.13 -7.71 -4.91
N GLN A 43 -1.03 -7.91 -4.30
CA GLN A 43 -2.25 -7.16 -4.56
C GLN A 43 -2.84 -6.69 -3.24
N LEU A 44 -3.28 -5.43 -3.20
CA LEU A 44 -3.95 -4.86 -2.04
C LEU A 44 -5.46 -4.80 -2.32
N PHE A 45 -6.21 -5.62 -1.62
CA PHE A 45 -7.67 -5.62 -1.70
C PHE A 45 -8.28 -4.63 -0.70
N PRO A 46 -9.48 -4.10 -0.97
CA PRO A 46 -10.22 -3.30 0.00
C PRO A 46 -10.37 -4.04 1.34
N ARG A 47 -10.18 -3.33 2.45
CA ARG A 47 -10.20 -3.84 3.83
C ARG A 47 -9.05 -4.79 4.20
N ALA A 48 -8.23 -5.22 3.26
CA ALA A 48 -7.07 -6.06 3.56
C ALA A 48 -5.97 -5.24 4.24
N LEU A 49 -5.27 -5.88 5.17
CA LEU A 49 -4.07 -5.33 5.80
C LEU A 49 -2.84 -5.93 5.11
N LEU A 50 -1.92 -5.08 4.71
CA LEU A 50 -0.68 -5.46 4.04
C LEU A 50 0.51 -4.92 4.83
N PRO A 51 1.23 -5.77 5.59
CA PRO A 51 2.47 -5.39 6.23
C PRO A 51 3.59 -5.34 5.19
N LEU A 52 4.40 -4.28 5.21
CA LEU A 52 5.53 -4.10 4.32
C LEU A 52 6.76 -3.65 5.10
N TYR A 53 7.91 -4.23 4.75
CA TYR A 53 9.22 -3.74 5.14
C TYR A 53 9.82 -2.98 3.96
N VAL A 54 10.10 -1.70 4.16
CA VAL A 54 10.51 -0.76 3.11
C VAL A 54 11.98 -0.42 3.32
N PHE A 55 12.85 -0.96 2.49
CA PHE A 55 14.31 -0.81 2.59
C PHE A 55 14.91 -0.05 1.40
N GLU A 56 14.33 -0.17 0.20
CA GLU A 56 14.86 0.52 -0.99
C GLU A 56 14.75 2.05 -0.86
N PRO A 57 15.80 2.82 -1.20
CA PRO A 57 15.82 4.28 -1.04
C PRO A 57 14.61 4.99 -1.67
N ARG A 58 14.25 4.62 -2.92
CA ARG A 58 13.10 5.20 -3.62
C ARG A 58 11.77 4.95 -2.90
N TYR A 59 11.60 3.82 -2.25
CA TYR A 59 10.37 3.49 -1.52
C TYR A 59 10.39 4.02 -0.09
N ARG A 60 11.56 4.25 0.49
CA ARG A 60 11.71 5.01 1.74
C ARG A 60 11.26 6.46 1.53
N GLU A 61 11.70 7.09 0.40
CA GLU A 61 11.25 8.42 0.01
C GLU A 61 9.73 8.46 -0.24
N LEU A 62 9.19 7.49 -1.00
CA LEU A 62 7.75 7.34 -1.22
C LEU A 62 6.98 7.27 0.10
N THR A 63 7.44 6.44 1.05
CA THR A 63 6.80 6.29 2.36
C THR A 63 6.81 7.59 3.15
N ALA A 64 7.97 8.27 3.23
CA ALA A 64 8.10 9.56 3.91
C ALA A 64 7.19 10.63 3.26
N HIS A 65 7.13 10.66 1.93
CA HIS A 65 6.23 11.55 1.17
C HIS A 65 4.76 11.29 1.50
N CYS A 66 4.34 10.02 1.47
CA CYS A 66 2.96 9.65 1.77
C CYS A 66 2.57 9.99 3.21
N LEU A 67 3.44 9.73 4.20
CA LEU A 67 3.17 10.05 5.61
C LEU A 67 2.89 11.54 5.83
N LYS A 68 3.59 12.42 5.12
CA LYS A 68 3.36 13.88 5.17
C LYS A 68 2.03 14.30 4.54
N ARG A 69 1.41 13.45 3.70
CA ARG A 69 0.23 13.74 2.88
C ARG A 69 -0.96 12.80 3.18
N GLY A 70 -1.10 12.36 4.42
CA GLY A 70 -2.23 11.54 4.85
C GLY A 70 -2.08 10.03 4.60
N GLY A 71 -0.88 9.57 4.22
CA GLY A 71 -0.52 8.16 4.18
C GLY A 71 -1.09 7.35 3.01
N THR A 72 -1.62 7.98 1.97
CA THR A 72 -2.28 7.28 0.85
C THR A 72 -1.29 6.94 -0.26
N MET A 73 -1.30 5.69 -0.73
CA MET A 73 -0.52 5.20 -1.87
C MET A 73 -1.22 4.07 -2.60
N ALA A 74 -0.86 3.85 -3.86
CA ALA A 74 -1.28 2.67 -4.62
C ALA A 74 -0.26 1.55 -4.50
N VAL A 75 -0.74 0.31 -4.55
CA VAL A 75 0.07 -0.91 -4.72
C VAL A 75 -0.30 -1.53 -6.06
N ALA A 76 0.66 -1.60 -6.98
CA ALA A 76 0.46 -2.19 -8.30
C ALA A 76 1.35 -3.41 -8.50
N SER A 77 0.80 -4.45 -9.11
CA SER A 77 1.59 -5.64 -9.44
C SER A 77 2.48 -5.39 -10.65
N LEU A 78 3.76 -5.74 -10.51
CA LEU A 78 4.71 -5.81 -11.62
C LEU A 78 4.28 -6.87 -12.64
N LEU A 79 4.43 -6.56 -13.91
CA LEU A 79 4.22 -7.51 -15.01
C LEU A 79 5.48 -8.38 -15.25
N PRO A 80 5.36 -9.51 -15.95
CA PRO A 80 6.51 -10.29 -16.39
C PRO A 80 7.49 -9.39 -17.17
N GLY A 81 8.79 -9.69 -17.09
CA GLY A 81 9.85 -8.89 -17.71
C GLY A 81 10.33 -7.70 -16.86
N PHE A 82 9.73 -7.44 -15.72
CA PHE A 82 10.07 -6.30 -14.85
C PHE A 82 11.54 -6.27 -14.40
N ARG A 83 12.24 -7.41 -14.41
CA ARG A 83 13.64 -7.51 -13.94
C ARG A 83 14.62 -6.80 -14.85
N GLU A 84 14.30 -6.67 -16.13
CA GLU A 84 15.15 -6.04 -17.14
C GLU A 84 15.32 -4.54 -16.90
N ASP A 85 14.28 -3.90 -16.31
CA ASP A 85 14.27 -2.48 -15.96
C ASP A 85 13.82 -2.23 -14.52
N TYR A 86 14.22 -3.10 -13.58
CA TYR A 86 13.75 -3.05 -12.21
C TYR A 86 13.97 -1.69 -11.52
N TYR A 87 15.11 -1.07 -11.76
CA TYR A 87 15.47 0.22 -11.17
C TYR A 87 14.94 1.43 -11.95
N GLY A 88 14.42 1.21 -13.15
CA GLY A 88 13.79 2.22 -13.98
C GLY A 88 12.27 2.28 -13.78
N ARG A 89 11.54 2.09 -14.87
CA ARG A 89 10.06 2.12 -14.89
C ARG A 89 9.49 0.77 -15.37
N PRO A 90 9.66 -0.30 -14.61
CA PRO A 90 9.19 -1.61 -15.02
C PRO A 90 7.68 -1.61 -15.28
N PRO A 91 7.20 -2.44 -16.22
CA PRO A 91 5.78 -2.49 -16.55
C PRO A 91 4.95 -2.98 -15.37
N ILE A 92 3.79 -2.35 -15.17
CA ILE A 92 2.86 -2.63 -14.08
C ILE A 92 1.45 -2.91 -14.61
N ARG A 93 0.66 -3.62 -13.83
CA ARG A 93 -0.77 -3.76 -14.12
C ARG A 93 -1.49 -2.43 -13.93
N LYS A 94 -2.37 -2.11 -14.88
CA LYS A 94 -3.20 -0.89 -14.80
C LYS A 94 -4.26 -0.95 -13.71
N THR A 95 -4.70 -2.13 -13.30
CA THR A 95 -5.59 -2.29 -12.12
C THR A 95 -4.72 -2.49 -10.89
N ALA A 96 -4.95 -1.67 -9.87
CA ALA A 96 -4.17 -1.63 -8.64
C ALA A 96 -5.08 -1.44 -7.42
N GLY A 97 -4.55 -1.72 -6.24
CA GLY A 97 -5.20 -1.37 -4.98
C GLY A 97 -4.68 -0.03 -4.47
N VAL A 98 -5.55 0.81 -3.93
CA VAL A 98 -5.14 1.98 -3.16
C VAL A 98 -5.40 1.73 -1.69
N GLY A 99 -4.45 2.13 -0.86
CA GLY A 99 -4.53 1.98 0.59
C GLY A 99 -3.95 3.15 1.34
N ARG A 100 -4.14 3.13 2.65
CA ARG A 100 -3.60 4.11 3.58
C ARG A 100 -2.70 3.43 4.60
N ILE A 101 -1.61 4.07 4.95
CA ILE A 101 -0.75 3.67 6.05
C ILE A 101 -1.51 3.89 7.36
N VAL A 102 -1.81 2.80 8.09
CA VAL A 102 -2.53 2.83 9.37
C VAL A 102 -1.60 2.66 10.56
N ALA A 103 -0.42 2.10 10.34
CA ALA A 103 0.65 2.06 11.32
C ALA A 103 2.01 2.11 10.63
N HIS A 104 2.98 2.72 11.27
CA HIS A 104 4.35 2.75 10.77
C HIS A 104 5.38 2.84 11.90
N ARG A 105 6.60 2.45 11.58
CA ARG A 105 7.79 2.68 12.38
C ARG A 105 8.97 2.92 11.45
N GLN A 106 9.70 3.99 11.67
CA GLN A 106 11.00 4.19 11.04
C GLN A 106 12.09 3.56 11.92
N ASN A 107 12.93 2.73 11.33
CA ASN A 107 14.06 2.12 12.01
C ASN A 107 15.28 3.07 12.01
N ALA A 108 16.26 2.82 12.89
CA ALA A 108 17.45 3.66 13.01
C ALA A 108 18.27 3.75 11.71
N ASP A 109 18.24 2.70 10.87
CA ASP A 109 18.87 2.67 9.54
C ASP A 109 18.07 3.41 8.45
N GLY A 110 16.95 4.03 8.82
CA GLY A 110 16.07 4.79 7.95
C GLY A 110 15.11 3.93 7.12
N THR A 111 15.09 2.62 7.30
CA THR A 111 14.05 1.74 6.72
C THR A 111 12.71 1.93 7.44
N TYR A 112 11.62 1.44 6.84
CA TYR A 112 10.30 1.52 7.46
C TYR A 112 9.65 0.14 7.57
N ASN A 113 8.95 -0.07 8.68
CA ASN A 113 7.88 -1.06 8.77
C ASN A 113 6.56 -0.31 8.67
N ILE A 114 5.74 -0.63 7.71
CA ILE A 114 4.42 0.00 7.52
C ILE A 114 3.33 -1.05 7.45
N LEU A 115 2.13 -0.66 7.87
CA LEU A 115 0.91 -1.43 7.69
C LEU A 115 -0.04 -0.63 6.82
N LEU A 116 -0.33 -1.14 5.62
CA LEU A 116 -1.32 -0.56 4.73
C LEU A 116 -2.68 -1.19 4.97
N CYS A 117 -3.73 -0.37 5.02
CA CYS A 117 -5.12 -0.81 4.95
C CYS A 117 -5.67 -0.47 3.57
N GLY A 118 -6.13 -1.48 2.83
CA GLY A 118 -6.73 -1.29 1.52
C GLY A 118 -8.04 -0.51 1.60
N MET A 119 -8.24 0.41 0.67
CA MET A 119 -9.42 1.29 0.62
C MET A 119 -10.31 1.00 -0.57
N ALA A 120 -9.74 0.88 -1.76
CA ALA A 120 -10.47 0.66 -2.99
C ALA A 120 -9.59 0.03 -4.08
N ARG A 121 -10.24 -0.43 -5.15
CA ARG A 121 -9.57 -0.74 -6.42
C ARG A 121 -9.58 0.50 -7.30
N ILE A 122 -8.51 0.66 -8.05
CA ILE A 122 -8.35 1.77 -8.99
C ILE A 122 -7.88 1.25 -10.35
N ARG A 123 -8.13 2.06 -11.37
CA ARG A 123 -7.49 1.92 -12.69
C ARG A 123 -6.56 3.10 -12.91
N ILE A 124 -5.29 2.81 -13.11
CA ILE A 124 -4.28 3.76 -13.50
C ILE A 124 -4.61 4.23 -14.93
N THR A 125 -4.70 5.55 -15.13
CA THR A 125 -5.02 6.17 -16.42
C THR A 125 -3.78 6.68 -17.12
N SER A 126 -2.86 7.30 -16.39
CA SER A 126 -1.55 7.74 -16.91
C SER A 126 -0.49 7.76 -15.82
N GLU A 127 0.76 7.70 -16.23
CA GLU A 127 1.88 8.03 -15.37
C GLU A 127 2.23 9.50 -15.51
N LEU A 128 2.59 10.12 -14.39
CA LEU A 128 2.98 11.51 -14.35
C LEU A 128 4.50 11.65 -14.42
N PRO A 129 5.01 12.67 -15.09
CA PRO A 129 6.39 13.08 -14.91
C PRO A 129 6.61 13.50 -13.46
N THR A 130 7.71 13.06 -12.87
CA THR A 130 8.09 13.38 -11.49
C THR A 130 9.60 13.46 -11.37
N GLU A 131 10.09 14.37 -10.53
CA GLU A 131 11.50 14.46 -10.14
C GLU A 131 11.80 13.55 -8.94
N ALA A 132 10.76 13.00 -8.28
CA ALA A 132 10.92 12.06 -7.20
C ALA A 132 11.50 10.73 -7.68
N SER A 133 12.19 10.01 -6.80
CA SER A 133 12.75 8.70 -7.11
C SER A 133 11.69 7.60 -7.26
N PHE A 134 10.43 7.88 -6.92
CA PHE A 134 9.27 7.00 -7.06
C PHE A 134 8.31 7.48 -8.14
N ARG A 135 7.42 6.59 -8.56
CA ARG A 135 6.44 6.87 -9.62
C ARG A 135 5.16 7.48 -9.03
N GLU A 136 4.56 8.38 -9.79
CA GLU A 136 3.23 8.96 -9.53
C GLU A 136 2.32 8.72 -10.74
N VAL A 137 1.03 8.55 -10.48
CA VAL A 137 0.04 8.25 -11.51
C VAL A 137 -1.23 9.08 -11.30
N THR A 138 -1.98 9.26 -12.39
CA THR A 138 -3.41 9.55 -12.30
C THR A 138 -4.20 8.25 -12.32
N ALA A 139 -5.31 8.23 -11.63
CA ALA A 139 -6.14 7.04 -11.53
C ALA A 139 -7.63 7.38 -11.41
N ARG A 140 -8.48 6.40 -11.65
CA ARG A 140 -9.91 6.47 -11.34
C ARG A 140 -10.31 5.30 -10.44
N GLN A 141 -11.22 5.55 -9.53
CA GLN A 141 -11.77 4.49 -8.67
C GLN A 141 -12.59 3.49 -9.49
N LEU A 142 -12.47 2.22 -9.16
CA LEU A 142 -13.30 1.16 -9.68
C LEU A 142 -14.34 0.79 -8.61
N PHE A 143 -15.58 0.74 -9.02
CA PHE A 143 -16.69 0.31 -8.18
C PHE A 143 -17.04 -1.14 -8.52
N ASP A 144 -17.45 -1.89 -7.51
CA ASP A 144 -17.95 -3.24 -7.71
C ASP A 144 -19.38 -3.15 -8.26
N CYS A 145 -19.62 -3.86 -9.37
CA CYS A 145 -20.94 -4.02 -9.91
C CYS A 145 -21.41 -5.43 -9.57
N PHE A 146 -22.51 -5.53 -8.85
CA PHE A 146 -23.18 -6.80 -8.64
C PHE A 146 -24.05 -7.14 -9.85
N PRO A 147 -24.17 -8.44 -10.20
CA PRO A 147 -25.11 -8.86 -11.24
C PRO A 147 -26.54 -8.39 -10.93
N ARG A 148 -27.32 -8.08 -11.97
CA ARG A 148 -28.75 -7.76 -11.77
C ARG A 148 -29.43 -8.93 -11.06
N GLY A 149 -30.14 -8.66 -9.97
CA GLY A 149 -30.80 -9.67 -9.14
C GLY A 149 -29.95 -10.24 -8.00
N TYR A 150 -28.72 -9.77 -7.81
CA TYR A 150 -27.93 -10.12 -6.63
C TYR A 150 -28.47 -9.37 -5.39
N ASP A 151 -29.01 -10.13 -4.44
CA ASP A 151 -29.36 -9.60 -3.12
C ASP A 151 -28.14 -9.68 -2.20
N ALA A 152 -27.58 -8.51 -1.83
CA ALA A 152 -26.44 -8.43 -0.92
C ALA A 152 -26.73 -9.07 0.45
N GLY A 153 -28.00 -9.07 0.90
CA GLY A 153 -28.42 -9.70 2.14
C GLY A 153 -28.42 -11.23 2.09
N GLU A 154 -28.58 -11.82 0.92
CA GLU A 154 -28.49 -13.28 0.73
C GLU A 154 -27.04 -13.78 0.75
N GLY A 155 -26.13 -13.03 0.13
CA GLY A 155 -24.69 -13.31 0.16
C GLY A 155 -24.07 -13.24 1.56
N GLU A 156 -24.50 -12.28 2.36
CA GLU A 156 -24.04 -12.13 3.75
C GLU A 156 -24.56 -13.26 4.66
N ARG A 157 -25.81 -13.70 4.46
CA ARG A 157 -26.39 -14.85 5.19
C ARG A 157 -25.70 -16.17 4.86
N THR A 158 -25.29 -16.36 3.60
CA THR A 158 -24.57 -17.58 3.19
C THR A 158 -23.18 -17.65 3.79
N LEU A 159 -22.47 -16.50 3.92
CA LEU A 159 -21.14 -16.45 4.54
C LEU A 159 -21.17 -16.66 6.07
N LEU A 160 -22.26 -16.29 6.73
CA LEU A 160 -22.44 -16.49 8.18
C LEU A 160 -22.94 -17.91 8.53
N ALA A 161 -23.32 -18.71 7.55
CA ALA A 161 -23.80 -20.08 7.70
C ALA A 161 -22.71 -21.15 7.47
N LEU A 162 -21.49 -20.74 7.13
CA LEU A 162 -20.30 -21.61 7.00
C LEU A 162 -19.41 -21.52 8.23
#